data_9d41e315d698599ea6764d113d39675f
#
_entry.id   9d41e315d698599ea6764d113d39675f
#
_cell.length_a   1.000
_cell.length_b   1.000
_cell.length_c   1.000
_cell.angle_alpha   90.00
_cell.angle_beta   90.00
_cell.angle_gamma   90.00
#
_symmetry.space_group_name_H-M   'P 1'
#
loop_
_entity.id
_entity.type
_entity.pdbx_description
1 polymer ?
#
loop_
_entity_poly.entity_id
_entity_poly.type
_entity_poly.pdbx_seq_one_letter_code
_entity_poly.pdbx_strand_id
1 'polypeptide(L)'
;MRILVVGAGAVGGYFGGRLLEAGRDVTFLVRPRRAAELAKNGLIIRSPLGDFHRPSPPVVSREDLAEPFDLVLLSCKAYDLDGAMDSFAKAVGESTAILPLLNGMRHLDVLAGRFGPKPLLGGQCVISATLGGDGAIVHFNDMHALSFGELDGSRSKRIETIASELVGTAGFDARLSDEIRQEMWEKWVFIASAAGITSLMRSSVGAYVAAGASDLAAGLLDECAGIAAGEGFQPREAALARARAVLTAAGSPLKASMLRDIEGGKPVEGDQILGDLLRRAAKPDDRSLLRIATLHVRAYEAQRTLGETSAKR
;
A
#
# COMPACT_ATOMS: atom_id res chain seq x y z
N MET A 1 9.65 13.17 18.12
CA MET A 1 8.34 12.61 17.75
C MET A 1 8.42 11.09 17.87
N ARG A 2 7.50 10.47 18.61
CA ARG A 2 7.40 9.00 18.77
C ARG A 2 6.61 8.42 17.60
N ILE A 3 7.20 7.52 16.83
CA ILE A 3 6.60 6.92 15.63
C ILE A 3 6.32 5.44 15.89
N LEU A 4 5.05 5.03 15.78
CA LEU A 4 4.67 3.63 15.79
C LEU A 4 4.52 3.12 14.35
N VAL A 5 5.31 2.15 13.97
CA VAL A 5 5.15 1.47 12.67
C VAL A 5 4.35 0.19 12.87
N VAL A 6 3.12 0.15 12.35
CA VAL A 6 2.26 -1.01 12.44
C VAL A 6 2.59 -1.98 11.33
N GLY A 7 3.31 -3.05 11.71
CA GLY A 7 3.81 -4.06 10.79
C GLY A 7 5.25 -3.80 10.32
N ALA A 8 6.15 -4.75 10.56
CA ALA A 8 7.52 -4.77 10.04
C ALA A 8 7.64 -5.70 8.82
N GLY A 9 6.71 -5.55 7.87
CA GLY A 9 6.72 -6.21 6.58
C GLY A 9 7.58 -5.46 5.56
N ALA A 10 7.36 -5.73 4.25
CA ALA A 10 8.13 -5.10 3.18
C ALA A 10 8.08 -3.56 3.20
N VAL A 11 6.89 -2.98 3.32
CA VAL A 11 6.69 -1.52 3.30
C VAL A 11 7.06 -0.91 4.66
N GLY A 12 6.39 -1.33 5.75
CA GLY A 12 6.62 -0.74 7.07
C GLY A 12 8.01 -1.00 7.61
N GLY A 13 8.55 -2.18 7.36
CA GLY A 13 9.92 -2.48 7.76
C GLY A 13 10.95 -1.66 6.99
N TYR A 14 10.71 -1.39 5.69
CA TYR A 14 11.58 -0.53 4.90
C TYR A 14 11.56 0.92 5.40
N PHE A 15 10.40 1.58 5.36
CA PHE A 15 10.31 2.98 5.76
C PHE A 15 10.64 3.19 7.25
N GLY A 16 10.13 2.31 8.14
CA GLY A 16 10.47 2.36 9.56
C GLY A 16 11.95 2.09 9.83
N GLY A 17 12.58 1.19 9.07
CA GLY A 17 14.02 0.91 9.16
C GLY A 17 14.86 2.10 8.72
N ARG A 18 14.49 2.77 7.62
CA ARG A 18 15.18 4.00 7.15
C ARG A 18 15.02 5.15 8.15
N LEU A 19 13.86 5.28 8.79
CA LEU A 19 13.66 6.25 9.88
C LEU A 19 14.53 5.92 11.10
N LEU A 20 14.68 4.65 11.47
CA LEU A 20 15.61 4.22 12.51
C LEU A 20 17.08 4.53 12.16
N GLU A 21 17.47 4.28 10.92
CA GLU A 21 18.80 4.60 10.40
C GLU A 21 19.09 6.10 10.49
N ALA A 22 18.07 6.93 10.24
CA ALA A 22 18.13 8.39 10.39
C ALA A 22 18.02 8.88 11.84
N GLY A 23 18.03 7.99 12.83
CA GLY A 23 17.99 8.33 14.26
C GLY A 23 16.62 8.77 14.77
N ARG A 24 15.52 8.44 14.06
CA ARG A 24 14.16 8.75 14.53
C ARG A 24 13.71 7.77 15.61
N ASP A 25 12.84 8.22 16.49
CA ASP A 25 12.24 7.41 17.57
C ASP A 25 11.12 6.52 17.03
N VAL A 26 11.50 5.34 16.54
CA VAL A 26 10.62 4.37 15.90
C VAL A 26 10.47 3.12 16.76
N THR A 27 9.23 2.70 16.96
CA THR A 27 8.88 1.41 17.56
C THR A 27 8.00 0.61 16.59
N PHE A 28 8.29 -0.67 16.41
CA PHE A 28 7.49 -1.55 15.55
C PHE A 28 6.45 -2.31 16.37
N LEU A 29 5.18 -2.15 16.03
CA LEU A 29 4.11 -3.02 16.54
C LEU A 29 4.00 -4.24 15.62
N VAL A 30 4.33 -5.40 16.14
CA VAL A 30 4.40 -6.64 15.35
C VAL A 30 3.70 -7.81 16.04
N ARG A 31 3.25 -8.78 15.25
CA ARG A 31 2.71 -10.05 15.74
C ARG A 31 3.83 -10.91 16.35
N PRO A 32 3.53 -11.83 17.28
CA PRO A 32 4.54 -12.64 18.00
C PRO A 32 5.55 -13.34 17.09
N ARG A 33 5.10 -13.91 15.98
CA ARG A 33 6.00 -14.56 15.01
C ARG A 33 7.06 -13.57 14.49
N ARG A 34 6.64 -12.36 14.06
CA ARG A 34 7.57 -11.36 13.54
C ARG A 34 8.48 -10.80 14.63
N ALA A 35 7.97 -10.64 15.85
CA ALA A 35 8.78 -10.26 17.00
C ALA A 35 9.92 -11.26 17.25
N ALA A 36 9.64 -12.56 17.22
CA ALA A 36 10.65 -13.61 17.38
C ALA A 36 11.70 -13.60 16.24
N GLU A 37 11.26 -13.37 14.99
CA GLU A 37 12.17 -13.22 13.84
C GLU A 37 13.11 -12.00 14.01
N LEU A 38 12.56 -10.84 14.42
CA LEU A 38 13.33 -9.62 14.67
C LEU A 38 14.27 -9.75 15.87
N ALA A 39 13.87 -10.43 16.92
CA ALA A 39 14.73 -10.71 18.08
C ALA A 39 15.91 -11.61 17.70
N LYS A 40 15.70 -12.58 16.80
CA LYS A 40 16.74 -13.52 16.36
C LYS A 40 17.70 -12.91 15.34
N ASN A 41 17.17 -12.23 14.32
CA ASN A 41 17.92 -11.82 13.13
C ASN A 41 18.14 -10.31 13.05
N GLY A 42 17.45 -9.52 13.87
CA GLY A 42 17.37 -8.08 13.71
C GLY A 42 16.44 -7.65 12.54
N LEU A 43 16.36 -6.36 12.31
CA LEU A 43 15.75 -5.78 11.13
C LEU A 43 16.82 -5.61 10.04
N ILE A 44 16.65 -6.35 8.94
CA ILE A 44 17.59 -6.35 7.81
C ILE A 44 16.88 -5.77 6.59
N ILE A 45 17.51 -4.79 5.95
CA ILE A 45 17.12 -4.24 4.65
C ILE A 45 18.27 -4.51 3.69
N ARG A 46 17.98 -5.17 2.56
CA ARG A 46 18.88 -5.29 1.41
C ARG A 46 18.34 -4.40 0.29
N SER A 47 19.15 -3.44 -0.15
CA SER A 47 18.69 -2.40 -1.07
C SER A 47 19.83 -1.91 -1.96
N PRO A 48 19.58 -1.67 -3.26
CA PRO A 48 20.56 -1.02 -4.13
C PRO A 48 20.95 0.40 -3.64
N LEU A 49 20.15 0.98 -2.73
CA LEU A 49 20.39 2.29 -2.11
C LEU A 49 21.08 2.20 -0.73
N GLY A 50 21.71 1.06 -0.45
CA GLY A 50 22.41 0.77 0.79
C GLY A 50 21.69 -0.24 1.66
N ASP A 51 22.43 -1.21 2.14
CA ASP A 51 21.96 -2.20 3.11
C ASP A 51 21.90 -1.58 4.51
N PHE A 52 20.93 -2.02 5.31
CA PHE A 52 20.80 -1.60 6.70
C PHE A 52 20.54 -2.81 7.60
N HIS A 53 21.18 -2.82 8.76
CA HIS A 53 20.97 -3.84 9.78
C HIS A 53 20.85 -3.23 11.16
N ARG A 54 19.72 -3.45 11.83
CA ARG A 54 19.51 -3.11 13.24
C ARG A 54 19.35 -4.41 14.04
N PRO A 55 20.34 -4.87 14.80
CA PRO A 55 20.30 -6.14 15.54
C PRO A 55 19.15 -6.24 16.53
N SER A 56 18.83 -5.14 17.22
CA SER A 56 17.76 -5.06 18.22
C SER A 56 16.86 -3.86 17.91
N PRO A 57 15.94 -3.98 16.93
CA PRO A 57 14.99 -2.92 16.65
C PRO A 57 13.99 -2.80 17.81
N PRO A 58 13.54 -1.57 18.18
CA PRO A 58 12.50 -1.40 19.18
C PRO A 58 11.19 -2.05 18.70
N VAL A 59 10.66 -2.98 19.46
CA VAL A 59 9.39 -3.67 19.17
C VAL A 59 8.47 -3.61 20.38
N VAL A 60 7.18 -3.59 20.11
CA VAL A 60 6.12 -3.67 21.11
C VAL A 60 5.05 -4.68 20.66
N SER A 61 4.49 -5.41 21.62
CA SER A 61 3.31 -6.24 21.37
C SER A 61 2.03 -5.43 21.59
N ARG A 62 0.88 -5.96 21.13
CA ARG A 62 -0.43 -5.37 21.40
C ARG A 62 -0.69 -5.24 22.92
N GLU A 63 -0.28 -6.22 23.67
CA GLU A 63 -0.47 -6.33 25.11
C GLU A 63 0.31 -5.26 25.87
N ASP A 64 1.56 -5.01 25.43
CA ASP A 64 2.48 -4.07 26.06
C ASP A 64 2.30 -2.63 25.60
N LEU A 65 1.46 -2.39 24.59
CA LEU A 65 1.16 -1.06 24.09
C LEU A 65 0.28 -0.31 25.09
N ALA A 66 0.86 0.67 25.80
CA ALA A 66 0.20 1.36 26.91
C ALA A 66 -0.06 2.85 26.66
N GLU A 67 0.75 3.50 25.83
CA GLU A 67 0.75 4.95 25.65
C GLU A 67 0.54 5.38 24.21
N PRO A 68 -0.06 6.57 23.99
CA PRO A 68 -0.19 7.14 22.66
C PRO A 68 1.16 7.44 21.99
N PHE A 69 1.16 7.42 20.66
CA PHE A 69 2.26 7.85 19.81
C PHE A 69 1.86 9.14 19.06
N ASP A 70 2.85 9.90 18.61
CA ASP A 70 2.58 11.11 17.84
C ASP A 70 2.17 10.78 16.41
N LEU A 71 2.79 9.75 15.83
CA LEU A 71 2.52 9.26 14.48
C LEU A 71 2.39 7.73 14.47
N VAL A 72 1.30 7.24 13.89
CA VAL A 72 1.12 5.83 13.54
C VAL A 72 1.30 5.66 12.03
N LEU A 73 2.40 5.03 11.62
CA LEU A 73 2.65 4.65 10.23
C LEU A 73 2.05 3.27 9.98
N LEU A 74 0.90 3.23 9.29
CA LEU A 74 0.12 2.00 9.10
C LEU A 74 0.45 1.34 7.77
N SER A 75 1.04 0.14 7.81
CA SER A 75 1.53 -0.56 6.62
C SER A 75 1.09 -2.03 6.53
N CYS A 76 -0.02 -2.38 7.17
CA CYS A 76 -0.60 -3.72 7.04
C CYS A 76 -1.19 -3.95 5.64
N LYS A 77 -1.42 -5.21 5.30
CA LYS A 77 -2.25 -5.56 4.15
C LYS A 77 -3.73 -5.26 4.44
N ALA A 78 -4.50 -4.94 3.40
CA ALA A 78 -5.91 -4.54 3.56
C ALA A 78 -6.78 -5.59 4.27
N TYR A 79 -6.52 -6.86 4.05
CA TYR A 79 -7.23 -7.96 4.72
C TYR A 79 -6.87 -8.14 6.21
N ASP A 80 -5.81 -7.46 6.67
CA ASP A 80 -5.37 -7.43 8.08
C ASP A 80 -5.80 -6.14 8.81
N LEU A 81 -6.49 -5.21 8.14
CA LEU A 81 -6.75 -3.85 8.63
C LEU A 81 -7.52 -3.84 9.96
N ASP A 82 -8.60 -4.64 10.08
CA ASP A 82 -9.42 -4.68 11.30
C ASP A 82 -8.60 -5.15 12.50
N GLY A 83 -7.85 -6.26 12.35
CA GLY A 83 -6.97 -6.75 13.40
C GLY A 83 -5.81 -5.79 13.71
N ALA A 84 -5.31 -5.05 12.72
CA ALA A 84 -4.31 -4.01 12.93
C ALA A 84 -4.89 -2.86 13.74
N MET A 85 -6.07 -2.34 13.39
CA MET A 85 -6.74 -1.27 14.16
C MET A 85 -6.94 -1.66 15.63
N ASP A 86 -7.38 -2.89 15.89
CA ASP A 86 -7.51 -3.39 17.25
C ASP A 86 -6.18 -3.45 18.00
N SER A 87 -5.08 -3.74 17.28
CA SER A 87 -3.75 -3.87 17.91
C SER A 87 -3.14 -2.51 18.27
N PHE A 88 -3.37 -1.45 17.49
CA PHE A 88 -2.80 -0.14 17.76
C PHE A 88 -3.77 0.87 18.38
N ALA A 89 -5.01 0.49 18.70
CA ALA A 89 -6.02 1.42 19.22
C ALA A 89 -5.54 2.22 20.45
N LYS A 90 -4.78 1.63 21.35
CA LYS A 90 -4.21 2.31 22.52
C LYS A 90 -3.12 3.32 22.18
N ALA A 91 -2.54 3.25 20.99
CA ALA A 91 -1.54 4.21 20.51
C ALA A 91 -2.18 5.52 19.99
N VAL A 92 -3.51 5.54 19.82
CA VAL A 92 -4.23 6.70 19.27
C VAL A 92 -4.76 7.54 20.42
N GLY A 93 -4.13 8.68 20.65
CA GLY A 93 -4.58 9.73 21.57
C GLY A 93 -5.12 10.96 20.82
N GLU A 94 -5.41 12.03 21.54
CA GLU A 94 -6.02 13.26 20.98
C GLU A 94 -5.17 13.94 19.89
N SER A 95 -3.85 13.85 19.99
CA SER A 95 -2.88 14.48 19.07
C SER A 95 -2.26 13.51 18.08
N THR A 96 -2.58 12.22 18.16
CA THR A 96 -2.00 11.20 17.27
C THR A 96 -2.44 11.41 15.82
N ALA A 97 -1.49 11.36 14.90
CA ALA A 97 -1.75 11.27 13.47
C ALA A 97 -1.63 9.82 12.98
N ILE A 98 -2.53 9.39 12.10
CA ILE A 98 -2.48 8.07 11.45
C ILE A 98 -2.16 8.28 9.98
N LEU A 99 -1.01 7.81 9.53
CA LEU A 99 -0.55 7.85 8.15
C LEU A 99 -0.61 6.45 7.53
N PRO A 100 -1.67 6.11 6.80
CA PRO A 100 -1.79 4.83 6.13
C PRO A 100 -0.97 4.81 4.84
N LEU A 101 -0.26 3.70 4.60
CA LEU A 101 0.48 3.42 3.38
C LEU A 101 -0.16 2.31 2.54
N LEU A 102 -1.43 2.04 2.78
CA LEU A 102 -2.20 1.03 2.07
C LEU A 102 -2.57 1.52 0.65
N ASN A 103 -2.72 0.59 -0.26
CA ASN A 103 -3.22 0.88 -1.60
C ASN A 103 -4.74 1.02 -1.62
N GLY A 104 -5.27 1.82 -2.57
CA GLY A 104 -6.71 2.11 -2.67
C GLY A 104 -7.14 3.20 -1.69
N MET A 105 -8.46 3.34 -1.47
CA MET A 105 -9.04 4.41 -0.64
C MET A 105 -9.90 3.91 0.52
N ARG A 106 -10.44 2.68 0.45
CA ARG A 106 -11.37 2.13 1.45
C ARG A 106 -10.85 2.19 2.89
N HIS A 107 -9.54 2.04 3.07
CA HIS A 107 -8.92 2.10 4.39
C HIS A 107 -9.16 3.44 5.10
N LEU A 108 -9.31 4.55 4.36
CA LEU A 108 -9.62 5.85 4.95
C LEU A 108 -11.03 5.85 5.56
N ASP A 109 -12.01 5.28 4.86
CA ASP A 109 -13.40 5.18 5.34
C ASP A 109 -13.47 4.29 6.59
N VAL A 110 -12.77 3.15 6.57
CA VAL A 110 -12.72 2.19 7.69
C VAL A 110 -12.04 2.82 8.92
N LEU A 111 -10.90 3.49 8.73
CA LEU A 111 -10.19 4.18 9.81
C LEU A 111 -11.02 5.34 10.37
N ALA A 112 -11.70 6.12 9.51
CA ALA A 112 -12.58 7.21 9.94
C ALA A 112 -13.76 6.69 10.77
N GLY A 113 -14.33 5.54 10.40
CA GLY A 113 -15.37 4.88 11.18
C GLY A 113 -14.93 4.44 12.57
N ARG A 114 -13.65 4.09 12.74
CA ARG A 114 -13.09 3.60 14.02
C ARG A 114 -12.53 4.70 14.91
N PHE A 115 -11.78 5.64 14.34
CA PHE A 115 -11.01 6.66 15.09
C PHE A 115 -11.52 8.10 14.87
N GLY A 116 -12.55 8.27 14.04
CA GLY A 116 -12.96 9.57 13.53
C GLY A 116 -12.04 10.08 12.41
N PRO A 117 -12.45 11.13 11.69
CA PRO A 117 -11.66 11.69 10.59
C PRO A 117 -10.45 12.51 11.05
N LYS A 118 -10.48 13.06 12.27
CA LYS A 118 -9.48 14.00 12.79
C LYS A 118 -8.03 13.45 12.78
N PRO A 119 -7.73 12.21 13.20
CA PRO A 119 -6.36 11.71 13.23
C PRO A 119 -5.82 11.33 11.85
N LEU A 120 -6.65 11.24 10.82
CA LEU A 120 -6.26 10.67 9.54
C LEU A 120 -5.47 11.65 8.67
N LEU A 121 -4.41 11.14 8.09
CA LEU A 121 -3.66 11.77 7.01
C LEU A 121 -3.85 10.98 5.71
N GLY A 122 -3.68 11.64 4.59
CA GLY A 122 -3.47 10.99 3.30
C GLY A 122 -2.03 10.53 3.19
N GLY A 123 -1.84 9.34 2.60
CA GLY A 123 -0.51 8.80 2.40
C GLY A 123 -0.44 7.81 1.25
N GLN A 124 0.66 7.86 0.53
CA GLN A 124 0.97 6.89 -0.51
C GLN A 124 2.47 6.64 -0.58
N CYS A 125 2.86 5.43 -0.95
CA CYS A 125 4.26 5.12 -1.21
C CYS A 125 4.43 4.46 -2.58
N VAL A 126 5.58 4.70 -3.19
CA VAL A 126 6.04 4.02 -4.41
C VAL A 126 7.32 3.29 -4.05
N ILE A 127 7.23 1.98 -3.92
CA ILE A 127 8.35 1.12 -3.57
C ILE A 127 8.15 -0.27 -4.19
N SER A 128 9.23 -0.89 -4.61
CA SER A 128 9.25 -2.29 -5.02
C SER A 128 10.06 -3.12 -4.02
N ALA A 129 9.38 -3.68 -3.03
CA ALA A 129 10.02 -4.46 -1.98
C ALA A 129 9.21 -5.71 -1.62
N THR A 130 9.88 -6.71 -1.07
CA THR A 130 9.28 -7.93 -0.53
C THR A 130 9.92 -8.32 0.79
N LEU A 131 9.23 -9.14 1.58
CA LEU A 131 9.81 -9.81 2.73
C LEU A 131 10.35 -11.16 2.25
N GLY A 132 11.67 -11.36 2.36
CA GLY A 132 12.34 -12.60 2.02
C GLY A 132 12.00 -13.74 2.98
N GLY A 133 12.28 -14.98 2.57
CA GLY A 133 12.05 -16.17 3.40
C GLY A 133 12.92 -16.21 4.68
N ASP A 134 14.01 -15.47 4.70
CA ASP A 134 14.90 -15.27 5.85
C ASP A 134 14.47 -14.09 6.76
N GLY A 135 13.37 -13.43 6.42
CA GLY A 135 12.83 -12.28 7.15
C GLY A 135 13.51 -10.94 6.81
N ALA A 136 14.47 -10.91 5.89
CA ALA A 136 15.04 -9.66 5.38
C ALA A 136 14.07 -8.95 4.43
N ILE A 137 14.08 -7.63 4.43
CA ILE A 137 13.36 -6.80 3.47
C ILE A 137 14.27 -6.64 2.25
N VAL A 138 13.79 -7.07 1.09
CA VAL A 138 14.51 -6.96 -0.19
C VAL A 138 13.85 -5.86 -1.01
N HIS A 139 14.58 -4.79 -1.27
CA HIS A 139 14.19 -3.68 -2.13
C HIS A 139 14.84 -3.86 -3.50
N PHE A 140 14.05 -3.77 -4.60
CA PHE A 140 14.48 -4.24 -5.92
C PHE A 140 15.00 -3.15 -6.86
N ASN A 141 14.69 -1.89 -6.60
CA ASN A 141 15.03 -0.77 -7.50
C ASN A 141 15.30 0.52 -6.69
N ASP A 142 15.42 1.64 -7.38
CA ASP A 142 15.66 2.97 -6.81
C ASP A 142 14.40 3.74 -6.38
N MET A 143 13.19 3.15 -6.59
CA MET A 143 11.94 3.80 -6.21
C MET A 143 11.58 3.54 -4.75
N HIS A 144 11.60 4.58 -3.93
CA HIS A 144 11.28 4.55 -2.50
C HIS A 144 10.63 5.86 -2.03
N ALA A 145 9.68 6.36 -2.80
CA ALA A 145 9.01 7.62 -2.47
C ALA A 145 7.82 7.42 -1.52
N LEU A 146 7.63 8.40 -0.63
CA LEU A 146 6.49 8.49 0.28
C LEU A 146 5.93 9.92 0.21
N SER A 147 4.69 10.08 -0.27
CA SER A 147 3.96 11.35 -0.22
C SER A 147 2.89 11.30 0.84
N PHE A 148 2.70 12.38 1.58
CA PHE A 148 1.73 12.48 2.65
C PHE A 148 1.21 13.91 2.79
N GLY A 149 0.06 14.09 3.45
CA GLY A 149 -0.52 15.41 3.67
C GLY A 149 -1.84 15.33 4.43
N GLU A 150 -2.38 16.49 4.80
CA GLU A 150 -3.74 16.57 5.29
C GLU A 150 -4.72 16.22 4.17
N LEU A 151 -5.81 15.51 4.51
CA LEU A 151 -6.80 15.07 3.52
C LEU A 151 -7.56 16.24 2.85
N ASP A 152 -7.60 17.40 3.50
CA ASP A 152 -8.18 18.65 2.96
C ASP A 152 -7.16 19.57 2.29
N GLY A 153 -5.88 19.16 2.22
CA GLY A 153 -4.79 19.94 1.65
C GLY A 153 -4.27 21.07 2.54
N SER A 154 -4.75 21.19 3.78
CA SER A 154 -4.31 22.27 4.68
C SER A 154 -2.87 22.07 5.19
N ARG A 155 -2.23 23.19 5.54
CA ARG A 155 -0.89 23.22 6.17
C ARG A 155 -1.05 23.39 7.69
N SER A 156 -1.49 22.32 8.36
CA SER A 156 -1.62 22.33 9.82
C SER A 156 -0.27 22.26 10.52
N LYS A 157 -0.19 22.75 11.76
CA LYS A 157 1.03 22.66 12.58
C LYS A 157 1.50 21.21 12.75
N ARG A 158 0.56 20.26 12.88
CA ARG A 158 0.92 18.84 13.02
C ARG A 158 1.58 18.29 11.76
N ILE A 159 1.06 18.64 10.56
CA ILE A 159 1.63 18.13 9.30
C ILE A 159 3.01 18.72 9.03
N GLU A 160 3.24 19.99 9.40
CA GLU A 160 4.57 20.61 9.32
C GLU A 160 5.57 19.95 10.27
N THR A 161 5.14 19.61 11.50
CA THR A 161 5.95 18.84 12.45
C THR A 161 6.30 17.47 11.89
N ILE A 162 5.31 16.75 11.33
CA ILE A 162 5.56 15.45 10.70
C ILE A 162 6.50 15.60 9.49
N ALA A 163 6.32 16.65 8.69
CA ALA A 163 7.21 16.91 7.55
C ALA A 163 8.65 17.13 7.99
N SER A 164 8.90 17.85 9.08
CA SER A 164 10.26 18.06 9.62
C SER A 164 10.93 16.75 10.07
N GLU A 165 10.16 15.72 10.40
CA GLU A 165 10.68 14.40 10.79
C GLU A 165 10.91 13.47 9.60
N LEU A 166 10.09 13.58 8.56
CA LEU A 166 10.10 12.64 7.43
C LEU A 166 10.88 13.16 6.23
N VAL A 167 10.76 14.46 5.88
CA VAL A 167 11.42 15.05 4.70
C VAL A 167 12.90 15.17 4.94
N GLY A 168 13.71 14.78 3.93
CA GLY A 168 15.16 14.77 4.03
C GLY A 168 15.73 13.60 4.84
N THR A 169 14.90 12.61 5.22
CA THR A 169 15.35 11.39 5.87
C THR A 169 16.18 10.56 4.88
N ALA A 170 17.39 10.17 5.32
CA ALA A 170 18.26 9.34 4.52
C ALA A 170 17.59 8.02 4.15
N GLY A 171 17.71 7.63 2.90
CA GLY A 171 17.28 6.33 2.38
C GLY A 171 15.85 6.26 1.87
N PHE A 172 15.10 7.37 1.79
CA PHE A 172 13.88 7.48 0.99
C PHE A 172 13.44 8.92 0.72
N ASP A 173 12.65 9.11 -0.34
CA ASP A 173 12.15 10.41 -0.77
C ASP A 173 10.79 10.69 -0.12
N ALA A 174 10.77 11.46 0.96
CA ALA A 174 9.55 11.91 1.59
C ALA A 174 9.12 13.28 1.06
N ARG A 175 7.84 13.45 0.76
CA ARG A 175 7.28 14.70 0.24
C ARG A 175 5.94 15.04 0.89
N LEU A 176 5.85 16.24 1.45
CA LEU A 176 4.59 16.82 1.88
C LEU A 176 3.81 17.32 0.65
N SER A 177 2.53 16.95 0.57
CA SER A 177 1.65 17.27 -0.54
C SER A 177 0.40 18.01 -0.06
N ASP A 178 0.03 19.09 -0.73
CA ASP A 178 -1.21 19.83 -0.52
C ASP A 178 -2.38 19.22 -1.31
N GLU A 179 -2.09 18.26 -2.20
CA GLU A 179 -3.07 17.57 -3.06
C GLU A 179 -3.04 16.04 -2.85
N ILE A 180 -2.74 15.60 -1.63
CA ILE A 180 -2.49 14.17 -1.36
C ILE A 180 -3.67 13.28 -1.77
N ARG A 181 -4.93 13.71 -1.60
CA ARG A 181 -6.10 12.92 -2.02
C ARG A 181 -6.14 12.73 -3.52
N GLN A 182 -5.86 13.79 -4.30
CA GLN A 182 -5.77 13.71 -5.76
C GLN A 182 -4.68 12.73 -6.20
N GLU A 183 -3.52 12.81 -5.58
CA GLU A 183 -2.40 11.91 -5.87
C GLU A 183 -2.71 10.44 -5.51
N MET A 184 -3.40 10.21 -4.39
CA MET A 184 -3.84 8.87 -4.00
C MET A 184 -4.84 8.29 -5.00
N TRP A 185 -5.78 9.10 -5.51
CA TRP A 185 -6.71 8.68 -6.56
C TRP A 185 -6.00 8.36 -7.87
N GLU A 186 -5.08 9.20 -8.32
CA GLU A 186 -4.27 8.96 -9.53
C GLU A 186 -3.46 7.66 -9.42
N LYS A 187 -2.83 7.45 -8.27
CA LYS A 187 -2.14 6.19 -8.00
C LYS A 187 -3.12 5.01 -8.02
N TRP A 188 -4.30 5.15 -7.40
CA TRP A 188 -5.27 4.07 -7.37
C TRP A 188 -5.77 3.70 -8.75
N VAL A 189 -6.08 4.67 -9.60
CA VAL A 189 -6.41 4.46 -11.02
C VAL A 189 -5.34 3.62 -11.71
N PHE A 190 -4.07 4.01 -11.56
CA PHE A 190 -2.96 3.25 -12.14
C PHE A 190 -2.85 1.82 -11.59
N ILE A 191 -2.84 1.65 -10.26
CA ILE A 191 -2.64 0.31 -9.68
C ILE A 191 -3.85 -0.61 -9.89
N ALA A 192 -5.08 -0.08 -9.94
CA ALA A 192 -6.26 -0.87 -10.26
C ALA A 192 -6.20 -1.38 -11.71
N SER A 193 -5.84 -0.51 -12.65
CA SER A 193 -5.66 -0.89 -14.05
C SER A 193 -4.54 -1.91 -14.22
N ALA A 194 -3.37 -1.67 -13.60
CA ALA A 194 -2.24 -2.60 -13.67
C ALA A 194 -2.55 -3.96 -13.03
N ALA A 195 -3.16 -3.95 -11.84
CA ALA A 195 -3.58 -5.17 -11.15
C ALA A 195 -4.67 -5.92 -11.93
N GLY A 196 -5.68 -5.19 -12.43
CA GLY A 196 -6.76 -5.77 -13.20
C GLY A 196 -6.26 -6.46 -14.47
N ILE A 197 -5.54 -5.73 -15.34
CA ILE A 197 -5.13 -6.29 -16.65
C ILE A 197 -4.08 -7.39 -16.49
N THR A 198 -3.05 -7.21 -15.65
CA THR A 198 -2.02 -8.26 -15.50
C THR A 198 -2.57 -9.52 -14.85
N SER A 199 -3.51 -9.41 -13.88
CA SER A 199 -4.15 -10.57 -13.26
C SER A 199 -5.11 -11.27 -14.22
N LEU A 200 -5.90 -10.51 -14.99
CA LEU A 200 -6.83 -11.05 -15.98
C LEU A 200 -6.09 -11.81 -17.07
N MET A 201 -5.03 -11.22 -17.63
CA MET A 201 -4.21 -11.81 -18.68
C MET A 201 -3.18 -12.82 -18.16
N ARG A 202 -2.99 -12.95 -16.85
CA ARG A 202 -1.99 -13.82 -16.21
C ARG A 202 -0.60 -13.62 -16.79
N SER A 203 -0.22 -12.38 -17.11
CA SER A 203 1.01 -12.06 -17.84
C SER A 203 1.62 -10.72 -17.47
N SER A 204 2.86 -10.50 -17.88
CA SER A 204 3.50 -9.18 -17.82
C SER A 204 2.92 -8.23 -18.85
N VAL A 205 3.16 -6.93 -18.67
CA VAL A 205 2.74 -5.87 -19.60
C VAL A 205 3.25 -6.18 -21.02
N GLY A 206 4.53 -6.46 -21.19
CA GLY A 206 5.09 -6.76 -22.51
C GLY A 206 4.48 -7.98 -23.18
N ALA A 207 4.09 -8.99 -22.41
CA ALA A 207 3.49 -10.21 -22.95
C ALA A 207 2.07 -9.96 -23.49
N TYR A 208 1.19 -9.29 -22.72
CA TYR A 208 -0.14 -8.99 -23.27
C TYR A 208 -0.12 -7.94 -24.38
N VAL A 209 0.85 -7.00 -24.36
CA VAL A 209 1.05 -6.05 -25.47
C VAL A 209 1.43 -6.80 -26.74
N ALA A 210 2.36 -7.76 -26.65
CA ALA A 210 2.73 -8.62 -27.79
C ALA A 210 1.56 -9.47 -28.30
N ALA A 211 0.62 -9.83 -27.44
CA ALA A 211 -0.63 -10.51 -27.80
C ALA A 211 -1.69 -9.60 -28.41
N GLY A 212 -1.44 -8.29 -28.54
CA GLY A 212 -2.36 -7.33 -29.14
C GLY A 212 -3.40 -6.72 -28.16
N ALA A 213 -3.25 -6.89 -26.84
CA ALA A 213 -4.22 -6.45 -25.84
C ALA A 213 -3.95 -5.04 -25.25
N SER A 214 -3.22 -4.18 -25.98
CA SER A 214 -2.93 -2.80 -25.55
C SER A 214 -4.20 -1.96 -25.38
N ASP A 215 -5.19 -2.17 -26.24
CA ASP A 215 -6.49 -1.51 -26.20
C ASP A 215 -7.31 -1.89 -24.96
N LEU A 216 -7.25 -3.14 -24.53
CA LEU A 216 -7.90 -3.59 -23.29
C LEU A 216 -7.25 -2.93 -22.06
N ALA A 217 -5.92 -2.82 -22.03
CA ALA A 217 -5.23 -2.15 -20.95
C ALA A 217 -5.58 -0.65 -20.90
N ALA A 218 -5.64 0.01 -22.07
CA ALA A 218 -6.06 1.39 -22.18
C ALA A 218 -7.53 1.59 -21.78
N GLY A 219 -8.42 0.73 -22.24
CA GLY A 219 -9.85 0.76 -21.89
C GLY A 219 -10.09 0.59 -20.39
N LEU A 220 -9.38 -0.34 -19.73
CA LEU A 220 -9.47 -0.50 -18.27
C LEU A 220 -8.96 0.74 -17.53
N LEU A 221 -7.89 1.37 -18.01
CA LEU A 221 -7.38 2.63 -17.44
C LEU A 221 -8.43 3.74 -17.56
N ASP A 222 -9.06 3.88 -18.73
CA ASP A 222 -10.08 4.91 -18.97
C ASP A 222 -11.33 4.67 -18.12
N GLU A 223 -11.73 3.42 -17.92
CA GLU A 223 -12.82 3.04 -17.02
C GLU A 223 -12.52 3.42 -15.56
N CYS A 224 -11.33 3.07 -15.06
CA CYS A 224 -10.90 3.42 -13.71
C CYS A 224 -10.82 4.96 -13.54
N ALA A 225 -10.32 5.68 -14.55
CA ALA A 225 -10.23 7.14 -14.54
C ALA A 225 -11.61 7.79 -14.53
N GLY A 226 -12.57 7.25 -15.28
CA GLY A 226 -13.96 7.72 -15.29
C GLY A 226 -14.64 7.59 -13.92
N ILE A 227 -14.36 6.51 -13.20
CA ILE A 227 -14.87 6.34 -11.83
C ILE A 227 -14.25 7.39 -10.89
N ALA A 228 -12.94 7.59 -10.96
CA ALA A 228 -12.27 8.62 -10.15
C ALA A 228 -12.81 10.01 -10.43
N ALA A 229 -13.08 10.34 -11.70
CA ALA A 229 -13.72 11.59 -12.11
C ALA A 229 -15.13 11.74 -11.53
N GLY A 230 -15.92 10.67 -11.53
CA GLY A 230 -17.26 10.64 -10.93
C GLY A 230 -17.26 10.87 -9.42
N GLU A 231 -16.19 10.50 -8.75
CA GLU A 231 -15.94 10.77 -7.31
C GLU A 231 -15.35 12.19 -7.05
N GLY A 232 -15.19 13.02 -8.11
CA GLY A 232 -14.65 14.38 -8.01
C GLY A 232 -13.12 14.48 -8.09
N PHE A 233 -12.44 13.38 -8.44
CA PHE A 233 -10.97 13.31 -8.55
C PHE A 233 -10.54 12.98 -9.99
N GLN A 234 -10.89 13.87 -10.94
CA GLN A 234 -10.45 13.73 -12.33
C GLN A 234 -8.92 13.61 -12.38
N PRO A 235 -8.36 12.46 -12.83
CA PRO A 235 -6.93 12.32 -12.93
C PRO A 235 -6.33 13.34 -13.90
N ARG A 236 -5.19 13.91 -13.53
CA ARG A 236 -4.47 14.86 -14.37
C ARG A 236 -3.97 14.18 -15.65
N GLU A 237 -3.96 14.91 -16.76
CA GLU A 237 -3.54 14.39 -18.07
C GLU A 237 -2.14 13.76 -18.02
N ALA A 238 -1.19 14.42 -17.35
CA ALA A 238 0.15 13.90 -17.18
C ALA A 238 0.22 12.57 -16.39
N ALA A 239 -0.69 12.36 -15.43
CA ALA A 239 -0.78 11.09 -14.69
C ALA A 239 -1.34 9.98 -15.57
N LEU A 240 -2.39 10.27 -16.35
CA LEU A 240 -2.99 9.32 -17.30
C LEU A 240 -2.01 8.96 -18.42
N ALA A 241 -1.29 9.94 -18.98
CA ALA A 241 -0.31 9.70 -20.02
C ALA A 241 0.82 8.77 -19.52
N ARG A 242 1.35 9.01 -18.31
CA ARG A 242 2.35 8.13 -17.68
C ARG A 242 1.79 6.72 -17.44
N ALA A 243 0.58 6.61 -16.89
CA ALA A 243 -0.06 5.33 -16.64
C ALA A 243 -0.24 4.54 -17.93
N ARG A 244 -0.75 5.18 -18.99
CA ARG A 244 -0.95 4.58 -20.31
C ARG A 244 0.38 4.11 -20.90
N ALA A 245 1.42 4.94 -20.87
CA ALA A 245 2.74 4.59 -21.37
C ALA A 245 3.30 3.34 -20.66
N VAL A 246 3.15 3.23 -19.34
CA VAL A 246 3.58 2.06 -18.58
C VAL A 246 2.76 0.81 -18.92
N LEU A 247 1.43 0.94 -19.02
CA LEU A 247 0.52 -0.19 -19.28
C LEU A 247 0.54 -0.67 -20.73
N THR A 248 1.10 0.10 -21.66
CA THR A 248 1.21 -0.30 -23.08
C THR A 248 2.67 -0.45 -23.55
N ALA A 249 3.62 -0.52 -22.62
CA ALA A 249 5.04 -0.60 -22.93
C ALA A 249 5.42 -1.98 -23.51
N ALA A 250 5.85 -2.00 -24.77
CA ALA A 250 6.33 -3.22 -25.42
C ALA A 250 7.54 -3.79 -24.69
N GLY A 251 7.59 -5.12 -24.54
CA GLY A 251 8.69 -5.82 -23.88
C GLY A 251 8.81 -5.60 -22.37
N SER A 252 7.92 -4.84 -21.74
CA SER A 252 7.98 -4.57 -20.30
C SER A 252 7.80 -5.83 -19.45
N PRO A 253 8.70 -6.12 -18.50
CA PRO A 253 8.57 -7.26 -17.58
C PRO A 253 7.61 -6.98 -16.43
N LEU A 254 6.99 -5.80 -16.38
CA LEU A 254 6.16 -5.37 -15.27
C LEU A 254 4.98 -6.31 -15.04
N LYS A 255 4.87 -6.81 -13.81
CA LYS A 255 3.72 -7.51 -13.26
C LYS A 255 3.26 -6.77 -12.02
N ALA A 256 1.97 -6.51 -11.88
CA ALA A 256 1.43 -5.96 -10.63
C ALA A 256 1.72 -6.90 -9.45
N SER A 257 1.79 -6.33 -8.23
CA SER A 257 2.00 -7.12 -7.01
C SER A 257 0.91 -8.18 -6.83
N MET A 258 -0.34 -7.86 -7.18
CA MET A 258 -1.46 -8.79 -7.13
C MET A 258 -1.25 -10.03 -7.99
N LEU A 259 -0.74 -9.88 -9.23
CA LEU A 259 -0.42 -11.04 -10.06
C LEU A 259 0.70 -11.90 -9.43
N ARG A 260 1.73 -11.27 -8.88
CA ARG A 260 2.81 -12.00 -8.17
C ARG A 260 2.29 -12.76 -6.96
N ASP A 261 1.35 -12.18 -6.21
CA ASP A 261 0.71 -12.85 -5.09
C ASP A 261 -0.16 -14.04 -5.57
N ILE A 262 -0.90 -13.89 -6.68
CA ILE A 262 -1.66 -14.98 -7.33
C ILE A 262 -0.73 -16.11 -7.79
N GLU A 263 0.38 -15.78 -8.50
CA GLU A 263 1.37 -16.76 -8.96
C GLU A 263 2.03 -17.51 -7.79
N GLY A 264 2.16 -16.84 -6.63
CA GLY A 264 2.68 -17.42 -5.41
C GLY A 264 1.63 -18.15 -4.53
N GLY A 265 0.38 -18.27 -4.98
CA GLY A 265 -0.70 -18.90 -4.19
C GLY A 265 -1.12 -18.11 -2.94
N LYS A 266 -0.77 -16.83 -2.85
CA LYS A 266 -0.98 -15.97 -1.68
C LYS A 266 -2.36 -15.29 -1.71
N PRO A 267 -2.89 -14.85 -0.54
CA PRO A 267 -4.07 -13.97 -0.52
C PRO A 267 -3.77 -12.65 -1.22
N VAL A 268 -4.79 -12.06 -1.87
CA VAL A 268 -4.68 -10.83 -2.64
C VAL A 268 -5.58 -9.72 -2.12
N GLU A 269 -5.22 -8.46 -2.41
CA GLU A 269 -5.99 -7.27 -2.04
C GLU A 269 -7.05 -6.91 -3.11
N GLY A 270 -7.65 -7.94 -3.75
CA GLY A 270 -8.55 -7.77 -4.89
C GLY A 270 -9.76 -6.91 -4.56
N ASP A 271 -10.41 -7.15 -3.42
CA ASP A 271 -11.61 -6.39 -3.03
C ASP A 271 -11.27 -4.96 -2.57
N GLN A 272 -10.08 -4.74 -2.03
CA GLN A 272 -9.56 -3.40 -1.68
C GLN A 272 -9.22 -2.57 -2.91
N ILE A 273 -8.61 -3.17 -3.94
CA ILE A 273 -8.07 -2.44 -5.09
C ILE A 273 -9.08 -2.37 -6.23
N LEU A 274 -9.69 -3.50 -6.59
CA LEU A 274 -10.64 -3.58 -7.71
C LEU A 274 -12.09 -3.48 -7.24
N GLY A 275 -12.44 -4.24 -6.21
CA GLY A 275 -13.81 -4.33 -5.73
C GLY A 275 -14.33 -3.00 -5.15
N ASP A 276 -13.50 -2.25 -4.43
CA ASP A 276 -13.89 -0.95 -3.90
C ASP A 276 -14.07 0.10 -5.01
N LEU A 277 -13.17 0.11 -6.00
CA LEU A 277 -13.31 1.00 -7.15
C LEU A 277 -14.59 0.69 -7.95
N LEU A 278 -14.87 -0.59 -8.16
CA LEU A 278 -16.11 -1.02 -8.84
C LEU A 278 -17.38 -0.59 -8.08
N ARG A 279 -17.38 -0.63 -6.74
CA ARG A 279 -18.52 -0.17 -5.91
C ARG A 279 -18.77 1.34 -6.03
N ARG A 280 -17.77 2.12 -6.36
CA ARG A 280 -17.86 3.58 -6.58
C ARG A 280 -18.34 3.94 -7.98
N ALA A 281 -18.42 2.97 -8.90
CA ALA A 281 -18.99 3.20 -10.22
C ALA A 281 -20.50 3.51 -10.11
N ALA A 282 -20.95 4.64 -10.66
CA ALA A 282 -22.35 5.08 -10.60
C ALA A 282 -23.30 4.10 -11.32
N LYS A 283 -22.84 3.47 -12.38
CA LYS A 283 -23.56 2.42 -13.14
C LYS A 283 -22.54 1.42 -13.67
N PRO A 284 -22.26 0.32 -12.95
CA PRO A 284 -21.38 -0.71 -13.48
C PRO A 284 -22.01 -1.32 -14.74
N ASP A 285 -21.31 -1.20 -15.87
CA ASP A 285 -21.69 -1.89 -17.10
C ASP A 285 -21.40 -3.40 -16.94
N ASP A 286 -22.31 -4.26 -17.42
CA ASP A 286 -22.10 -5.71 -17.40
C ASP A 286 -20.89 -6.15 -18.24
N ARG A 287 -20.44 -5.33 -19.17
CA ARG A 287 -19.25 -5.52 -20.02
C ARG A 287 -17.99 -4.84 -19.48
N SER A 288 -18.08 -4.22 -18.32
CA SER A 288 -16.98 -3.53 -17.68
C SER A 288 -15.76 -4.44 -17.49
N LEU A 289 -14.59 -4.02 -17.99
CA LEU A 289 -13.32 -4.73 -17.79
C LEU A 289 -12.95 -4.78 -16.31
N LEU A 290 -13.22 -3.73 -15.56
CA LEU A 290 -13.00 -3.68 -14.11
C LEU A 290 -13.86 -4.73 -13.39
N ARG A 291 -15.13 -4.89 -13.79
CA ARG A 291 -16.01 -5.92 -13.24
C ARG A 291 -15.49 -7.33 -13.55
N ILE A 292 -15.10 -7.58 -14.79
CA ILE A 292 -14.56 -8.88 -15.22
C ILE A 292 -13.27 -9.20 -14.44
N ALA A 293 -12.35 -8.24 -14.35
CA ALA A 293 -11.11 -8.41 -13.58
C ALA A 293 -11.38 -8.66 -12.08
N THR A 294 -12.34 -7.93 -11.51
CA THR A 294 -12.78 -8.13 -10.11
C THR A 294 -13.32 -9.54 -9.89
N LEU A 295 -14.16 -10.03 -10.77
CA LEU A 295 -14.73 -11.39 -10.68
C LEU A 295 -13.67 -12.46 -10.84
N HIS A 296 -12.71 -12.26 -11.77
CA HIS A 296 -11.56 -13.16 -11.93
C HIS A 296 -10.75 -13.31 -10.66
N VAL A 297 -10.43 -12.19 -10.00
CA VAL A 297 -9.66 -12.19 -8.75
C VAL A 297 -10.46 -12.79 -7.59
N ARG A 298 -11.77 -12.53 -7.50
CA ARG A 298 -12.66 -13.16 -6.51
C ARG A 298 -12.76 -14.68 -6.70
N ALA A 299 -12.81 -15.15 -7.97
CA ALA A 299 -12.81 -16.57 -8.26
C ALA A 299 -11.51 -17.25 -7.79
N TYR A 300 -10.37 -16.60 -7.98
CA TYR A 300 -9.08 -17.06 -7.44
C TYR A 300 -9.14 -17.19 -5.90
N GLU A 301 -9.60 -16.16 -5.17
CA GLU A 301 -9.71 -16.22 -3.70
C GLU A 301 -10.66 -17.33 -3.24
N ALA A 302 -11.79 -17.51 -3.92
CA ALA A 302 -12.72 -18.59 -3.62
C ALA A 302 -12.08 -19.98 -3.80
N GLN A 303 -11.35 -20.19 -4.90
CA GLN A 303 -10.62 -21.45 -5.15
C GLN A 303 -9.55 -21.70 -4.10
N ARG A 304 -8.78 -20.67 -3.72
CA ARG A 304 -7.75 -20.76 -2.69
C ARG A 304 -8.35 -21.23 -1.35
N THR A 305 -9.46 -20.60 -0.93
CA THR A 305 -10.15 -20.94 0.32
C THR A 305 -10.71 -22.38 0.31
N LEU A 306 -11.29 -22.82 -0.81
CA LEU A 306 -11.78 -24.19 -0.97
C LEU A 306 -10.63 -25.21 -0.91
N GLY A 307 -9.48 -24.92 -1.53
CA GLY A 307 -8.29 -25.77 -1.49
C GLY A 307 -7.73 -25.92 -0.06
N GLU A 308 -7.66 -24.84 0.72
CA GLU A 308 -7.21 -24.86 2.11
C GLU A 308 -8.16 -25.68 3.02
N THR A 309 -9.46 -25.64 2.75
CA THR A 309 -10.46 -26.41 3.49
C THR A 309 -10.35 -27.91 3.19
N SER A 310 -10.05 -28.28 1.95
CA SER A 310 -9.87 -29.67 1.53
C SER A 310 -8.56 -30.27 2.07
N ALA A 311 -7.50 -29.49 2.21
CA ALA A 311 -6.20 -29.93 2.76
C ALA A 311 -6.21 -30.12 4.28
N LYS A 312 -7.23 -29.61 4.98
CA LYS A 312 -7.41 -29.75 6.45
C LYS A 312 -8.33 -30.91 6.84
N ARG A 313 -8.92 -31.61 5.90
CA ARG A 313 -9.71 -32.84 6.10
C ARG A 313 -8.88 -34.06 5.75
#